data_d3557347dea9e95ad8bbc843c4fe177d
#
_entry.id   d3557347dea9e95ad8bbc843c4fe177d
#
_cell.length_a   1.000
_cell.length_b   1.000
_cell.length_c   1.000
_cell.angle_alpha   90.00
_cell.angle_beta   90.00
_cell.angle_gamma   90.00
#
_symmetry.space_group_name_H-M   'P 1'
#
loop_
_entity.id
_entity.type
_entity.pdbx_description
1 polymer ?
#
loop_
_entity_poly.entity_id
_entity_poly.type
_entity_poly.pdbx_seq_one_letter_code
_entity_poly.pdbx_strand_id
1 'polypeptide(L)'
;MLRVGVLGILCGLPLAPFSGVGGAQGTNTVPVFEVTPVESSIKFSVKASVAIQGTFDKWDAKLTFASPDVTTARLEIEIQAASVNTGNGMKNSKLKGKDFFYAEENPLITFVSNQIVQTGPTSFEVDGDFTIRGVRKPERLILTVAGKGTGQGTIQGTMAFDRKDYGMNKGIPFIKIADHVEVAVNLKAKQLSGPRLVYKE
;
A
#
# COMPACT_ATOMS: atom_id res chain seq x y z
N MET A 1 -64.31 -59.70 19.91
CA MET A 1 -64.79 -58.82 20.95
C MET A 1 -63.72 -57.79 21.19
N LEU A 2 -63.78 -56.59 20.99
CA LEU A 2 -64.64 -55.44 21.20
C LEU A 2 -64.06 -54.26 20.34
N ARG A 3 -64.90 -53.61 19.61
CA ARG A 3 -64.57 -52.35 18.87
C ARG A 3 -64.52 -51.17 19.83
N VAL A 4 -63.55 -50.29 19.70
CA VAL A 4 -63.71 -48.89 20.11
C VAL A 4 -62.97 -48.02 19.08
N GLY A 5 -63.73 -47.21 18.37
CA GLY A 5 -63.23 -46.18 17.49
C GLY A 5 -62.90 -44.92 18.26
N VAL A 6 -61.87 -44.22 17.90
CA VAL A 6 -61.61 -42.86 18.34
C VAL A 6 -61.41 -41.97 17.15
N LEU A 7 -62.24 -40.97 17.08
CA LEU A 7 -62.38 -39.89 16.13
C LEU A 7 -61.15 -38.98 16.18
N GLY A 8 -60.39 -38.87 15.08
CA GLY A 8 -59.23 -37.96 14.96
C GLY A 8 -59.67 -36.59 14.51
N ILE A 9 -59.40 -35.61 15.34
CA ILE A 9 -59.56 -34.19 15.02
C ILE A 9 -58.34 -33.73 14.24
N LEU A 10 -58.53 -33.36 12.97
CA LEU A 10 -57.52 -32.65 12.17
C LEU A 10 -57.43 -31.20 12.68
N CYS A 11 -56.36 -30.87 13.39
CA CYS A 11 -56.02 -29.51 13.69
C CYS A 11 -55.12 -28.98 12.60
N GLY A 12 -55.66 -28.23 11.64
CA GLY A 12 -54.92 -27.54 10.61
C GLY A 12 -54.15 -26.35 11.23
N LEU A 13 -52.82 -26.44 11.23
CA LEU A 13 -51.97 -25.28 11.50
C LEU A 13 -51.86 -24.44 10.23
N PRO A 14 -52.06 -23.11 10.30
CA PRO A 14 -51.79 -22.25 9.17
C PRO A 14 -50.29 -22.13 8.97
N LEU A 15 -49.80 -22.44 7.75
CA LEU A 15 -48.46 -22.06 7.31
C LEU A 15 -48.37 -20.54 7.26
N ALA A 16 -47.61 -19.95 8.17
CA ALA A 16 -47.19 -18.54 8.06
C ALA A 16 -46.21 -18.41 6.90
N PRO A 17 -46.33 -17.39 6.05
CA PRO A 17 -45.35 -17.15 5.02
C PRO A 17 -44.03 -16.76 5.69
N PHE A 18 -42.97 -17.50 5.37
CA PHE A 18 -41.60 -17.14 5.71
C PHE A 18 -41.28 -15.84 4.95
N SER A 19 -41.41 -14.70 5.61
CA SER A 19 -40.91 -13.44 5.11
C SER A 19 -39.37 -13.57 5.04
N GLY A 20 -38.85 -13.75 3.83
CA GLY A 20 -37.43 -13.74 3.57
C GLY A 20 -36.84 -12.44 4.13
N VAL A 21 -35.99 -12.59 5.15
CA VAL A 21 -35.10 -11.52 5.58
C VAL A 21 -34.16 -11.25 4.42
N GLY A 22 -34.53 -10.29 3.59
CA GLY A 22 -33.63 -9.73 2.59
C GLY A 22 -32.43 -9.17 3.36
N GLY A 23 -31.32 -9.91 3.32
CA GLY A 23 -30.05 -9.41 3.81
C GLY A 23 -29.77 -8.08 3.10
N ALA A 24 -29.82 -6.97 3.82
CA ALA A 24 -29.34 -5.71 3.33
C ALA A 24 -27.87 -5.91 2.98
N GLN A 25 -27.57 -6.07 1.70
CA GLN A 25 -26.20 -5.94 1.20
C GLN A 25 -25.79 -4.51 1.52
N GLY A 26 -24.98 -4.35 2.56
CA GLY A 26 -24.39 -3.08 2.91
C GLY A 26 -23.65 -2.55 1.66
N THR A 27 -24.20 -1.53 1.02
CA THR A 27 -23.53 -0.85 -0.08
C THR A 27 -22.28 -0.22 0.52
N ASN A 28 -21.12 -0.72 0.14
CA ASN A 28 -19.85 -0.09 0.50
C ASN A 28 -19.91 1.38 0.06
N THR A 29 -19.95 2.28 1.03
CA THR A 29 -20.07 3.72 0.80
C THR A 29 -18.73 4.35 0.44
N VAL A 30 -17.64 3.63 0.62
CA VAL A 30 -16.27 4.04 0.31
C VAL A 30 -15.63 3.13 -0.74
N PRO A 31 -14.75 3.66 -1.60
CA PRO A 31 -14.00 2.85 -2.56
C PRO A 31 -13.06 1.88 -1.83
N VAL A 32 -13.00 0.65 -2.31
CA VAL A 32 -12.07 -0.37 -1.84
C VAL A 32 -11.14 -0.73 -2.98
N PHE A 33 -9.83 -0.60 -2.75
CA PHE A 33 -8.80 -0.91 -3.71
C PHE A 33 -7.88 -1.99 -3.18
N GLU A 34 -7.38 -2.80 -4.09
CA GLU A 34 -6.27 -3.73 -3.90
C GLU A 34 -5.06 -3.20 -4.66
N VAL A 35 -3.90 -3.18 -4.00
CA VAL A 35 -2.61 -2.96 -4.67
C VAL A 35 -1.97 -4.33 -4.88
N THR A 36 -1.71 -4.68 -6.13
CA THR A 36 -1.11 -5.98 -6.48
C THR A 36 0.41 -5.85 -6.62
N PRO A 37 1.21 -6.79 -6.07
CA PRO A 37 2.65 -6.82 -6.29
C PRO A 37 3.01 -7.19 -7.73
N VAL A 38 2.10 -7.82 -8.47
CA VAL A 38 2.31 -8.15 -9.89
C VAL A 38 2.38 -6.87 -10.71
N GLU A 39 3.43 -6.70 -11.51
CA GLU A 39 3.75 -5.49 -12.29
C GLU A 39 3.96 -4.23 -11.43
N SER A 40 4.14 -4.38 -10.14
CA SER A 40 4.47 -3.30 -9.22
C SER A 40 5.92 -3.39 -8.77
N SER A 41 6.51 -2.26 -8.41
CA SER A 41 7.91 -2.23 -7.94
C SER A 41 8.20 -1.03 -7.07
N ILE A 42 9.11 -1.21 -6.12
CA ILE A 42 9.72 -0.13 -5.34
C ILE A 42 11.22 -0.19 -5.60
N LYS A 43 11.77 0.91 -6.12
CA LYS A 43 13.17 1.02 -6.55
C LYS A 43 13.84 2.17 -5.82
N PHE A 44 15.14 2.06 -5.65
CA PHE A 44 15.96 3.17 -5.19
C PHE A 44 17.21 3.33 -6.06
N SER A 45 17.72 4.55 -6.12
CA SER A 45 18.97 4.86 -6.78
C SER A 45 19.79 5.87 -5.98
N VAL A 46 21.10 5.68 -5.96
CA VAL A 46 22.07 6.57 -5.32
C VAL A 46 23.19 6.84 -6.30
N LYS A 47 23.49 8.10 -6.55
CA LYS A 47 24.68 8.48 -7.33
C LYS A 47 25.95 8.11 -6.55
N ALA A 48 26.83 7.37 -7.18
CA ALA A 48 28.13 6.97 -6.63
C ALA A 48 29.14 6.82 -7.76
N SER A 49 30.43 6.67 -7.43
CA SER A 49 31.46 6.36 -8.45
C SER A 49 31.11 5.09 -9.23
N VAL A 50 30.41 4.17 -8.60
CA VAL A 50 29.73 3.04 -9.23
C VAL A 50 28.28 3.12 -8.81
N ALA A 51 27.36 3.35 -9.75
CA ALA A 51 25.93 3.52 -9.45
C ALA A 51 25.37 2.40 -8.57
N ILE A 52 24.64 2.78 -7.52
CA ILE A 52 23.97 1.86 -6.61
C ILE A 52 22.49 1.98 -6.90
N GLN A 53 21.92 0.93 -7.47
CA GLN A 53 20.49 0.82 -7.76
C GLN A 53 20.00 -0.51 -7.22
N GLY A 54 18.75 -0.55 -6.80
CA GLY A 54 18.14 -1.78 -6.34
C GLY A 54 16.63 -1.69 -6.24
N THR A 55 16.04 -2.83 -5.96
CA THR A 55 14.62 -3.02 -5.67
C THR A 55 14.46 -3.61 -4.28
N PHE A 56 13.22 -3.65 -3.82
CA PHE A 56 12.85 -4.47 -2.67
C PHE A 56 11.88 -5.55 -3.15
N ASP A 57 12.22 -6.81 -2.87
CA ASP A 57 11.47 -7.98 -3.35
C ASP A 57 10.26 -8.31 -2.45
N LYS A 58 10.22 -7.78 -1.23
CA LYS A 58 9.12 -7.98 -0.26
C LYS A 58 8.64 -6.65 0.30
N TRP A 59 7.44 -6.30 -0.04
CA TRP A 59 6.75 -5.10 0.42
C TRP A 59 5.25 -5.31 0.34
N ASP A 60 4.51 -4.47 1.03
CA ASP A 60 3.06 -4.34 0.95
C ASP A 60 2.68 -2.87 0.79
N ALA A 61 1.55 -2.60 0.14
CA ALA A 61 1.01 -1.26 0.01
C ALA A 61 -0.51 -1.30 0.18
N LYS A 62 -1.00 -0.43 1.05
CA LYS A 62 -2.40 -0.30 1.37
C LYS A 62 -2.91 1.07 0.96
N LEU A 63 -4.04 1.10 0.24
CA LEU A 63 -4.71 2.32 -0.18
C LEU A 63 -6.13 2.30 0.34
N THR A 64 -6.42 3.15 1.32
CA THR A 64 -7.74 3.26 1.96
C THR A 64 -8.34 4.64 1.71
N PHE A 65 -9.67 4.75 1.77
CA PHE A 65 -10.40 5.99 1.52
C PHE A 65 -11.44 6.22 2.63
N ALA A 66 -11.61 7.45 3.07
CA ALA A 66 -12.67 7.83 4.00
C ALA A 66 -13.97 8.23 3.26
N SER A 67 -13.88 8.60 1.98
CA SER A 67 -14.98 8.95 1.09
C SER A 67 -14.59 8.69 -0.36
N PRO A 68 -15.49 8.87 -1.34
CA PRO A 68 -15.13 8.82 -2.75
C PRO A 68 -14.14 9.90 -3.21
N ASP A 69 -13.97 11.00 -2.47
CA ASP A 69 -12.98 12.03 -2.79
C ASP A 69 -11.56 11.46 -2.70
N VAL A 70 -10.82 11.55 -3.78
CA VAL A 70 -9.46 11.01 -3.89
C VAL A 70 -8.49 11.60 -2.86
N THR A 71 -8.73 12.82 -2.39
CA THR A 71 -7.90 13.49 -1.37
C THR A 71 -8.08 12.92 0.03
N THR A 72 -9.14 12.11 0.25
CA THR A 72 -9.35 11.38 1.50
C THR A 72 -8.62 10.04 1.56
N ALA A 73 -7.81 9.75 0.54
CA ALA A 73 -6.99 8.54 0.50
C ALA A 73 -5.91 8.56 1.58
N ARG A 74 -5.60 7.38 2.09
CA ARG A 74 -4.45 7.11 2.94
C ARG A 74 -3.62 6.01 2.28
N LEU A 75 -2.36 6.33 2.01
CA LEU A 75 -1.37 5.41 1.45
C LEU A 75 -0.43 4.96 2.57
N GLU A 76 -0.32 3.65 2.75
CA GLU A 76 0.63 3.02 3.66
C GLU A 76 1.48 2.05 2.85
N ILE A 77 2.80 2.16 2.96
CA ILE A 77 3.77 1.27 2.32
C ILE A 77 4.66 0.69 3.40
N GLU A 78 4.79 -0.62 3.42
CA GLU A 78 5.69 -1.36 4.30
C GLU A 78 6.66 -2.19 3.46
N ILE A 79 7.95 -2.03 3.71
CA ILE A 79 9.01 -2.69 2.96
C ILE A 79 9.87 -3.48 3.93
N GLN A 80 10.11 -4.75 3.65
CA GLN A 80 11.08 -5.54 4.40
C GLN A 80 12.50 -5.13 3.99
N ALA A 81 13.24 -4.44 4.87
CA ALA A 81 14.57 -3.92 4.60
C ALA A 81 15.56 -5.02 4.15
N ALA A 82 15.40 -6.24 4.70
CA ALA A 82 16.22 -7.40 4.33
C ALA A 82 15.93 -7.93 2.91
N SER A 83 14.86 -7.46 2.25
CA SER A 83 14.52 -7.88 0.88
C SER A 83 15.22 -7.07 -0.21
N VAL A 84 16.14 -6.19 0.16
CA VAL A 84 16.91 -5.38 -0.80
C VAL A 84 17.63 -6.27 -1.81
N ASN A 85 17.50 -5.91 -3.08
CA ASN A 85 18.07 -6.63 -4.21
C ASN A 85 18.69 -5.66 -5.22
N THR A 86 20.02 -5.70 -5.34
CA THR A 86 20.81 -4.92 -6.29
C THR A 86 21.36 -5.78 -7.42
N GLY A 87 20.95 -7.05 -7.48
CA GLY A 87 21.58 -8.05 -8.37
C GLY A 87 22.98 -8.49 -7.94
N ASN A 88 23.47 -8.05 -6.77
CA ASN A 88 24.80 -8.38 -6.27
C ASN A 88 24.78 -8.71 -4.78
N GLY A 89 25.15 -9.94 -4.42
CA GLY A 89 25.07 -10.44 -3.05
C GLY A 89 25.92 -9.65 -2.05
N MET A 90 27.12 -9.19 -2.43
CA MET A 90 27.97 -8.39 -1.54
C MET A 90 27.35 -7.01 -1.27
N LYS A 91 26.81 -6.35 -2.31
CA LYS A 91 26.08 -5.08 -2.13
C LYS A 91 24.85 -5.28 -1.25
N ASN A 92 24.06 -6.33 -1.47
CA ASN A 92 22.90 -6.66 -0.66
C ASN A 92 23.28 -6.87 0.80
N SER A 93 24.32 -7.65 1.09
CA SER A 93 24.80 -7.87 2.46
C SER A 93 25.26 -6.58 3.12
N LYS A 94 25.96 -5.70 2.39
CA LYS A 94 26.41 -4.41 2.90
C LYS A 94 25.22 -3.50 3.23
N LEU A 95 24.22 -3.42 2.34
CA LEU A 95 23.03 -2.58 2.55
C LEU A 95 22.16 -3.07 3.73
N LYS A 96 22.08 -4.37 3.98
CA LYS A 96 21.39 -4.94 5.14
C LYS A 96 22.10 -4.65 6.46
N GLY A 97 23.41 -4.41 6.42
CA GLY A 97 24.24 -4.22 7.60
C GLY A 97 23.97 -2.92 8.34
N LYS A 98 24.54 -2.82 9.56
CA LYS A 98 24.35 -1.71 10.49
C LYS A 98 24.80 -0.34 10.01
N ASP A 99 25.66 -0.28 8.99
CA ASP A 99 26.11 0.96 8.40
C ASP A 99 25.06 1.62 7.48
N PHE A 100 24.07 0.82 7.01
CA PHE A 100 22.99 1.24 6.09
C PHE A 100 21.62 0.96 6.72
N PHE A 101 20.87 -0.04 6.24
CA PHE A 101 19.49 -0.25 6.69
C PHE A 101 19.39 -0.81 8.12
N TYR A 102 20.44 -1.50 8.57
CA TYR A 102 20.46 -2.21 9.86
C TYR A 102 19.21 -3.09 10.01
N ALA A 103 18.99 -3.94 9.00
CA ALA A 103 17.75 -4.68 8.79
C ALA A 103 17.45 -5.71 9.89
N GLU A 104 18.44 -6.13 10.66
CA GLU A 104 18.28 -7.03 11.83
C GLU A 104 17.52 -6.33 12.94
N GLU A 105 17.87 -5.08 13.26
CA GLU A 105 17.24 -4.28 14.31
C GLU A 105 16.02 -3.49 13.83
N ASN A 106 16.03 -3.14 12.53
CA ASN A 106 15.00 -2.33 11.90
C ASN A 106 14.47 -3.04 10.66
N PRO A 107 13.63 -4.08 10.82
CA PRO A 107 13.21 -4.95 9.73
C PRO A 107 12.31 -4.25 8.71
N LEU A 108 11.65 -3.15 9.09
CA LEU A 108 10.71 -2.44 8.23
C LEU A 108 11.21 -1.05 7.86
N ILE A 109 11.01 -0.71 6.58
CA ILE A 109 11.01 0.65 6.06
C ILE A 109 9.56 0.99 5.76
N THR A 110 9.06 2.14 6.20
CA THR A 110 7.65 2.47 6.05
C THR A 110 7.45 3.88 5.51
N PHE A 111 6.38 4.08 4.75
CA PHE A 111 5.84 5.39 4.41
C PHE A 111 4.35 5.40 4.74
N VAL A 112 3.91 6.39 5.51
CA VAL A 112 2.52 6.57 5.91
C VAL A 112 2.08 7.98 5.58
N SER A 113 1.15 8.13 4.64
CA SER A 113 0.66 9.45 4.26
C SER A 113 -0.14 10.11 5.37
N ASN A 114 0.09 11.42 5.54
CA ASN A 114 -0.66 12.28 6.46
C ASN A 114 -1.62 13.19 5.71
N GLN A 115 -1.24 13.61 4.49
CA GLN A 115 -2.03 14.48 3.65
C GLN A 115 -1.83 14.13 2.17
N ILE A 116 -2.91 14.19 1.40
CA ILE A 116 -2.89 14.04 -0.06
C ILE A 116 -3.54 15.27 -0.68
N VAL A 117 -2.80 15.96 -1.54
CA VAL A 117 -3.25 17.13 -2.28
C VAL A 117 -3.23 16.82 -3.76
N GLN A 118 -4.37 16.99 -4.42
CA GLN A 118 -4.43 16.91 -5.88
C GLN A 118 -3.90 18.22 -6.47
N THR A 119 -2.81 18.15 -7.24
CA THR A 119 -2.13 19.31 -7.86
C THR A 119 -2.41 19.43 -9.37
N GLY A 120 -3.06 18.44 -9.95
CA GLY A 120 -3.43 18.42 -11.35
C GLY A 120 -4.43 17.30 -11.66
N PRO A 121 -4.86 17.14 -12.90
CA PRO A 121 -5.88 16.14 -13.28
C PRO A 121 -5.51 14.71 -12.89
N THR A 122 -4.21 14.40 -12.85
CA THR A 122 -3.65 13.08 -12.52
C THR A 122 -2.48 13.17 -11.56
N SER A 123 -2.12 14.36 -11.06
CA SER A 123 -0.94 14.61 -10.25
C SER A 123 -1.32 14.91 -8.80
N PHE A 124 -0.51 14.41 -7.87
CA PHE A 124 -0.74 14.54 -6.43
C PHE A 124 0.58 14.77 -5.69
N GLU A 125 0.50 15.56 -4.64
CA GLU A 125 1.53 15.64 -3.61
C GLU A 125 1.03 14.89 -2.38
N VAL A 126 1.85 14.02 -1.84
CA VAL A 126 1.54 13.17 -0.68
C VAL A 126 2.59 13.45 0.39
N ASP A 127 2.21 14.20 1.39
CA ASP A 127 3.04 14.40 2.58
C ASP A 127 2.82 13.24 3.54
N GLY A 128 3.90 12.72 4.11
CA GLY A 128 3.83 11.57 4.99
C GLY A 128 5.07 11.39 5.85
N ASP A 129 4.98 10.44 6.78
CA ASP A 129 6.08 10.01 7.62
C ASP A 129 6.84 8.87 6.94
N PHE A 130 8.08 9.10 6.57
CA PHE A 130 8.98 8.08 6.10
C PHE A 130 9.87 7.61 7.25
N THR A 131 9.92 6.29 7.46
CA THR A 131 10.73 5.68 8.50
C THR A 131 11.70 4.70 7.88
N ILE A 132 12.97 4.90 8.12
CA ILE A 132 14.03 3.96 7.74
C ILE A 132 15.05 3.90 8.87
N ARG A 133 15.54 2.70 9.18
CA ARG A 133 16.51 2.50 10.24
C ARG A 133 16.01 3.01 11.62
N GLY A 134 14.72 2.93 11.90
CA GLY A 134 14.10 3.43 13.13
C GLY A 134 13.97 4.96 13.22
N VAL A 135 14.52 5.72 12.27
CA VAL A 135 14.39 7.18 12.22
C VAL A 135 13.20 7.55 11.36
N ARG A 136 12.28 8.35 11.92
CA ARG A 136 11.10 8.88 11.24
C ARG A 136 11.30 10.35 10.91
N LYS A 137 11.01 10.72 9.66
CA LYS A 137 11.00 12.12 9.20
C LYS A 137 9.84 12.36 8.24
N PRO A 138 9.33 13.62 8.16
CA PRO A 138 8.37 14.00 7.13
C PRO A 138 9.07 14.03 5.78
N GLU A 139 8.45 13.38 4.79
CA GLU A 139 8.91 13.37 3.41
C GLU A 139 7.72 13.55 2.46
N ARG A 140 8.00 14.01 1.25
CA ARG A 140 7.00 14.21 0.21
C ARG A 140 7.18 13.24 -0.94
N LEU A 141 6.11 12.53 -1.28
CA LEU A 141 6.02 11.65 -2.42
C LEU A 141 5.16 12.34 -3.51
N ILE A 142 5.74 12.55 -4.68
CA ILE A 142 5.01 13.10 -5.84
C ILE A 142 4.44 11.94 -6.62
N LEU A 143 3.13 11.93 -6.82
CA LEU A 143 2.42 10.85 -7.51
C LEU A 143 1.79 11.31 -8.82
N THR A 144 1.76 10.39 -9.77
CA THR A 144 0.95 10.48 -10.99
C THR A 144 0.10 9.22 -11.11
N VAL A 145 -1.18 9.37 -11.42
CA VAL A 145 -2.14 8.27 -11.55
C VAL A 145 -2.58 8.14 -13.01
N ALA A 146 -2.47 6.94 -13.57
CA ALA A 146 -3.03 6.59 -14.88
C ALA A 146 -4.21 5.62 -14.70
N GLY A 147 -5.16 5.60 -15.66
CA GLY A 147 -6.34 4.74 -15.62
C GLY A 147 -7.51 5.29 -14.81
N LYS A 148 -7.57 6.63 -14.61
CA LYS A 148 -8.67 7.32 -13.93
C LYS A 148 -10.04 6.86 -14.49
N GLY A 149 -10.96 6.46 -13.58
CA GLY A 149 -12.33 6.10 -13.93
C GLY A 149 -12.53 4.70 -14.52
N THR A 150 -11.48 3.92 -14.77
CA THR A 150 -11.58 2.57 -15.35
C THR A 150 -11.73 1.45 -14.29
N GLY A 151 -11.56 1.77 -13.01
CA GLY A 151 -11.50 0.78 -11.93
C GLY A 151 -10.15 0.06 -11.82
N GLN A 152 -9.20 0.36 -12.71
CA GLN A 152 -7.82 -0.14 -12.65
C GLN A 152 -6.88 1.04 -12.92
N GLY A 153 -5.73 1.07 -12.27
CA GLY A 153 -4.81 2.17 -12.43
C GLY A 153 -3.37 1.81 -12.09
N THR A 154 -2.49 2.68 -12.56
CA THR A 154 -1.09 2.67 -12.17
C THR A 154 -0.80 3.95 -11.40
N ILE A 155 -0.21 3.80 -10.22
CA ILE A 155 0.28 4.91 -9.39
C ILE A 155 1.80 4.92 -9.54
N GLN A 156 2.34 5.97 -10.14
CA GLN A 156 3.78 6.17 -10.23
C GLN A 156 4.17 7.30 -9.28
N GLY A 157 5.19 7.06 -8.47
CA GLY A 157 5.62 8.02 -7.47
C GLY A 157 7.12 8.14 -7.39
N THR A 158 7.57 9.35 -7.02
CA THR A 158 8.98 9.62 -6.75
C THR A 158 9.13 10.43 -5.47
N MET A 159 10.13 10.10 -4.68
CA MET A 159 10.59 10.88 -3.54
C MET A 159 12.10 10.86 -3.47
N ALA A 160 12.67 11.80 -2.74
CA ALA A 160 14.11 11.82 -2.49
C ALA A 160 14.38 12.23 -1.04
N PHE A 161 15.44 11.67 -0.46
CA PHE A 161 15.85 11.98 0.90
C PHE A 161 17.39 11.96 1.04
N ASP A 162 17.92 12.58 2.08
CA ASP A 162 19.33 12.48 2.46
C ASP A 162 19.52 11.27 3.39
N ARG A 163 20.33 10.30 2.97
CA ARG A 163 20.60 9.09 3.76
C ARG A 163 21.21 9.37 5.14
N LYS A 164 21.97 10.47 5.27
CA LYS A 164 22.59 10.86 6.54
C LYS A 164 21.57 11.28 7.57
N ASP A 165 20.46 11.85 7.13
CA ASP A 165 19.35 12.22 7.99
C ASP A 165 18.74 11.04 8.73
N TYR A 166 18.95 9.83 8.21
CA TYR A 166 18.51 8.56 8.78
C TYR A 166 19.67 7.76 9.41
N GLY A 167 20.80 8.43 9.71
CA GLY A 167 21.93 7.81 10.38
C GLY A 167 22.79 6.90 9.50
N MET A 168 22.61 6.91 8.18
CA MET A 168 23.44 6.15 7.22
C MET A 168 24.70 6.96 6.85
N ASN A 169 25.52 7.26 7.84
CA ASN A 169 26.69 8.16 7.74
C ASN A 169 27.95 7.48 7.20
N LYS A 170 27.96 6.15 7.13
CA LYS A 170 29.12 5.40 6.66
C LYS A 170 29.17 5.34 5.14
N GLY A 171 30.40 5.17 4.63
CA GLY A 171 30.68 4.93 3.23
C GLY A 171 31.04 3.49 2.95
N ILE A 172 31.35 3.23 1.70
CA ILE A 172 32.01 2.00 1.25
C ILE A 172 33.44 2.37 0.89
N PRO A 173 34.46 1.65 1.38
CA PRO A 173 35.84 1.95 1.04
C PRO A 173 36.03 2.09 -0.48
N PHE A 174 36.78 3.12 -0.90
CA PHE A 174 37.07 3.43 -2.30
C PHE A 174 35.88 3.79 -3.19
N ILE A 175 34.64 3.86 -2.63
CA ILE A 175 33.44 4.26 -3.37
C ILE A 175 32.90 5.56 -2.77
N LYS A 176 32.87 6.61 -3.59
CA LYS A 176 32.24 7.87 -3.23
C LYS A 176 30.73 7.73 -3.46
N ILE A 177 29.95 7.78 -2.39
CA ILE A 177 28.48 7.64 -2.40
C ILE A 177 27.86 8.99 -2.13
N ALA A 178 26.91 9.45 -2.95
CA ALA A 178 26.13 10.64 -2.68
C ALA A 178 25.22 10.42 -1.46
N ASP A 179 24.88 11.51 -0.82
CA ASP A 179 23.95 11.47 0.33
C ASP A 179 22.51 11.42 -0.12
N HIS A 180 22.22 12.00 -1.28
CA HIS A 180 20.90 12.03 -1.91
C HIS A 180 20.51 10.66 -2.48
N VAL A 181 19.38 10.13 -2.03
CA VAL A 181 18.76 8.88 -2.45
C VAL A 181 17.46 9.19 -3.15
N GLU A 182 17.26 8.68 -4.34
CA GLU A 182 16.00 8.75 -5.08
C GLU A 182 15.24 7.44 -4.90
N VAL A 183 13.94 7.53 -4.66
CA VAL A 183 13.02 6.37 -4.57
C VAL A 183 11.96 6.53 -5.65
N ALA A 184 11.70 5.47 -6.37
CA ALA A 184 10.62 5.38 -7.34
C ALA A 184 9.68 4.22 -6.99
N VAL A 185 8.39 4.51 -6.91
CA VAL A 185 7.34 3.52 -6.73
C VAL A 185 6.50 3.41 -7.99
N ASN A 186 6.14 2.20 -8.35
CA ASN A 186 5.19 1.90 -9.41
C ASN A 186 4.23 0.84 -8.88
N LEU A 187 2.98 1.22 -8.64
CA LEU A 187 1.97 0.36 -8.03
C LEU A 187 0.81 0.17 -8.99
N LYS A 188 0.38 -1.07 -9.16
CA LYS A 188 -0.86 -1.43 -9.85
C LYS A 188 -1.97 -1.53 -8.82
N ALA A 189 -3.04 -0.78 -9.03
CA ALA A 189 -4.21 -0.77 -8.17
C ALA A 189 -5.47 -1.16 -8.95
N LYS A 190 -6.35 -1.93 -8.31
CA LYS A 190 -7.63 -2.37 -8.85
C LYS A 190 -8.73 -2.08 -7.84
N GLN A 191 -9.81 -1.45 -8.28
CA GLN A 191 -11.00 -1.28 -7.46
C GLN A 191 -11.74 -2.61 -7.33
N LEU A 192 -11.98 -3.02 -6.10
CA LEU A 192 -12.73 -4.24 -5.77
C LEU A 192 -14.21 -3.95 -5.59
N SER A 193 -14.55 -2.83 -4.96
CA SER A 193 -15.94 -2.45 -4.66
C SER A 193 -16.06 -0.96 -4.32
N GLY A 194 -17.31 -0.52 -4.10
CA GLY A 194 -17.63 0.86 -3.72
C GLY A 194 -17.78 1.81 -4.91
N PRO A 195 -18.08 3.09 -4.64
CA PRO A 195 -18.28 4.11 -5.66
C PRO A 195 -16.98 4.45 -6.39
N ARG A 196 -17.10 5.06 -7.58
CA ARG A 196 -15.95 5.59 -8.31
C ARG A 196 -15.30 6.74 -7.55
N LEU A 197 -13.99 6.88 -7.69
CA LEU A 197 -13.26 8.01 -7.15
C LEU A 197 -13.66 9.33 -7.83
N VAL A 198 -13.79 10.36 -7.01
CA VAL A 198 -14.06 11.74 -7.44
C VAL A 198 -12.74 12.52 -7.39
N TYR A 199 -12.41 13.16 -8.49
CA TYR A 199 -11.22 14.00 -8.65
C TYR A 199 -11.65 15.46 -8.81
N LYS A 200 -10.83 16.39 -8.35
CA LYS A 200 -11.01 17.81 -8.70
C LYS A 200 -10.70 18.00 -10.17
N GLU A 201 -11.50 18.83 -10.83
CA GLU A 201 -11.28 19.26 -12.21
C GLU A 201 -10.25 20.38 -12.28
#